data_900b446d9489eae435c1db99c0421c79
#
_entry.id   900b446d9489eae435c1db99c0421c79
#
_cell.length_a   1.000
_cell.length_b   1.000
_cell.length_c   1.000
_cell.angle_alpha   90.00
_cell.angle_beta   90.00
_cell.angle_gamma   90.00
#
_symmetry.space_group_name_H-M   'P 1'
#
loop_
_entity.id
_entity.type
_entity.pdbx_description
1 polymer ?
#
loop_
_entity_poly.entity_id
_entity_poly.type
_entity_poly.pdbx_seq_one_letter_code
_entity_poly.pdbx_strand_id
1 'polypeptide(L)'
;HTISFESALSGVAKTYDGNLWVSCTKPASIIKVSPVDYKTIDSHTLNVSIGAGWGVAPAFSAKDDIIYFSNAGFKLYRHIFSQNETEEVADIKEYVEDAGIYYNSLGVDPVSGEVYFATLKGYADYKTNDIAIFDFNKTPALQFDIKNKNSFPAGVFFTENFK
;
A
#
# COMPACT_ATOMS: atom_id res chain seq x y z
N HIS A 1 -16.12 5.82 20.32
CA HIS A 1 -15.28 7.01 20.12
C HIS A 1 -15.13 7.31 18.63
N THR A 2 -15.03 8.57 18.29
CA THR A 2 -14.85 9.06 16.92
C THR A 2 -13.62 9.94 16.89
N ILE A 3 -12.77 9.72 15.88
CA ILE A 3 -11.65 10.60 15.58
C ILE A 3 -12.00 11.31 14.26
N SER A 4 -11.91 12.62 14.26
CA SER A 4 -12.18 13.44 13.07
C SER A 4 -10.87 13.93 12.47
N PHE A 5 -10.79 13.88 11.16
CA PHE A 5 -9.65 14.37 10.38
C PHE A 5 -10.14 15.47 9.43
N GLU A 6 -9.29 16.46 9.18
CA GLU A 6 -9.62 17.58 8.27
C GLU A 6 -9.53 17.21 6.79
N SER A 7 -9.05 16.03 6.48
CA SER A 7 -8.82 15.55 5.12
C SER A 7 -9.60 14.27 4.84
N ALA A 8 -9.86 14.02 3.56
CA ALA A 8 -10.46 12.77 3.12
C ALA A 8 -9.51 11.59 3.40
N LEU A 9 -10.02 10.58 4.08
CA LEU A 9 -9.30 9.36 4.42
C LEU A 9 -9.23 8.45 3.20
N SER A 10 -8.11 7.77 3.02
CA SER A 10 -7.91 6.79 1.94
C SER A 10 -7.56 5.39 2.43
N GLY A 11 -7.09 5.24 3.64
CA GLY A 11 -6.78 3.93 4.18
C GLY A 11 -6.42 3.97 5.64
N VAL A 12 -6.46 2.80 6.28
CA VAL A 12 -6.02 2.59 7.64
C VAL A 12 -5.31 1.24 7.76
N ALA A 13 -4.23 1.19 8.51
CA ALA A 13 -3.54 -0.05 8.85
C ALA A 13 -3.10 -0.03 10.32
N LYS A 14 -3.04 -1.21 10.92
CA LYS A 14 -2.45 -1.40 12.24
C LYS A 14 -0.94 -1.57 12.09
N THR A 15 -0.18 -0.88 12.93
CA THR A 15 1.26 -1.03 13.00
C THR A 15 1.68 -2.11 13.99
N TYR A 16 2.92 -2.56 13.92
CA TYR A 16 3.45 -3.59 14.79
C TYR A 16 3.47 -3.17 16.28
N ASP A 17 3.58 -1.88 16.55
CA ASP A 17 3.52 -1.30 17.91
C ASP A 17 2.09 -1.14 18.44
N GLY A 18 1.11 -1.63 17.68
CA GLY A 18 -0.30 -1.63 18.03
C GLY A 18 -1.03 -0.33 17.71
N ASN A 19 -0.34 0.70 17.23
CA ASN A 19 -0.97 1.93 16.79
C ASN A 19 -1.68 1.77 15.43
N LEU A 20 -2.46 2.78 15.06
CA LEU A 20 -3.11 2.86 13.75
C LEU A 20 -2.43 3.93 12.93
N TRP A 21 -2.17 3.62 11.66
CA TRP A 21 -1.75 4.59 10.68
C TRP A 21 -2.90 4.87 9.74
N VAL A 22 -3.17 6.15 9.54
CA VAL A 22 -4.29 6.64 8.73
C VAL A 22 -3.71 7.50 7.61
N SER A 23 -4.11 7.20 6.37
CA SER A 23 -3.72 8.02 5.24
C SER A 23 -4.82 8.99 4.84
N CYS A 24 -4.41 10.21 4.52
CA CYS A 24 -5.24 11.28 4.03
C CYS A 24 -4.78 11.73 2.64
N THR A 25 -5.71 12.19 1.80
CA THR A 25 -5.41 12.51 0.40
C THR A 25 -5.17 13.99 0.12
N LYS A 26 -5.71 14.89 0.95
CA LYS A 26 -5.64 16.35 0.71
C LYS A 26 -5.56 17.10 2.05
N PRO A 27 -4.38 17.55 2.47
CA PRO A 27 -3.08 17.22 1.89
C PRO A 27 -2.76 15.74 2.04
N ALA A 28 -1.91 15.22 1.15
CA ALA A 28 -1.41 13.86 1.29
C ALA A 28 -0.60 13.75 2.57
N SER A 29 -1.05 12.89 3.48
CA SER A 29 -0.42 12.76 4.79
C SER A 29 -0.66 11.38 5.38
N ILE A 30 0.21 11.00 6.30
CA ILE A 30 0.11 9.79 7.09
C ILE A 30 0.10 10.21 8.55
N ILE A 31 -0.91 9.76 9.27
CA ILE A 31 -1.17 10.14 10.66
C ILE A 31 -1.14 8.89 11.51
N LYS A 32 -0.32 8.91 12.56
CA LYS A 32 -0.24 7.85 13.56
C LYS A 32 -1.17 8.16 14.72
N VAL A 33 -2.02 7.21 15.06
CA VAL A 33 -3.07 7.36 16.07
C VAL A 33 -2.98 6.25 17.10
N SER A 34 -3.08 6.61 18.36
CA SER A 34 -3.20 5.67 19.48
C SER A 34 -4.61 5.08 19.53
N PRO A 35 -4.80 3.76 19.51
CA PRO A 35 -6.11 3.14 19.71
C PRO A 35 -6.54 3.10 21.17
N VAL A 36 -5.67 3.48 22.10
CA VAL A 36 -5.95 3.44 23.56
C VAL A 36 -6.68 4.71 24.00
N ASP A 37 -6.16 5.86 23.63
CA ASP A 37 -6.72 7.16 24.03
C ASP A 37 -7.25 7.98 22.84
N TYR A 38 -7.17 7.42 21.63
CA TYR A 38 -7.69 7.98 20.37
C TYR A 38 -7.05 9.31 19.98
N LYS A 39 -5.81 9.52 20.37
CA LYS A 39 -5.07 10.74 20.03
C LYS A 39 -4.11 10.52 18.88
N THR A 40 -3.91 11.58 18.12
CA THR A 40 -2.80 11.65 17.16
C THR A 40 -1.49 11.64 17.92
N ILE A 41 -0.62 10.69 17.56
CA ILE A 41 0.74 10.57 18.11
C ILE A 41 1.69 11.41 17.29
N ASP A 42 1.56 11.31 15.95
CA ASP A 42 2.42 12.00 15.00
C ASP A 42 1.74 12.14 13.63
N SER A 43 2.25 13.03 12.78
CA SER A 43 1.69 13.25 11.45
C SER A 43 2.76 13.76 10.48
N HIS A 44 2.85 13.10 9.32
CA HIS A 44 3.76 13.49 8.24
C HIS A 44 2.97 13.93 7.01
N THR A 45 3.27 15.12 6.50
CA THR A 45 2.79 15.56 5.19
C THR A 45 3.74 15.03 4.12
N LEU A 46 3.17 14.42 3.09
CA LEU A 46 3.94 13.83 2.01
C LEU A 46 4.10 14.81 0.84
N ASN A 47 5.22 14.72 0.16
CA ASN A 47 5.50 15.46 -1.08
C ASN A 47 4.99 14.74 -2.34
N VAL A 48 4.36 13.59 -2.17
CA VAL A 48 3.74 12.78 -3.23
C VAL A 48 2.28 12.53 -2.89
N SER A 49 1.42 12.39 -3.90
CA SER A 49 0.01 12.06 -3.67
C SER A 49 -0.13 10.61 -3.21
N ILE A 50 -0.98 10.38 -2.22
CA ILE A 50 -1.48 9.03 -1.93
C ILE A 50 -2.66 8.76 -2.85
N GLY A 51 -2.71 7.54 -3.42
CA GLY A 51 -3.76 7.16 -4.33
C GLY A 51 -5.14 7.36 -3.74
N ALA A 52 -5.88 8.24 -4.37
CA ALA A 52 -7.30 8.43 -4.15
C ALA A 52 -7.94 8.41 -5.53
N GLY A 53 -8.44 7.29 -5.93
CA GLY A 53 -9.05 7.17 -7.24
C GLY A 53 -9.85 5.87 -7.32
N TRP A 54 -10.55 5.74 -8.40
CA TRP A 54 -11.28 4.53 -8.69
C TRP A 54 -10.31 3.32 -8.70
N GLY A 55 -10.50 2.44 -7.75
CA GLY A 55 -9.83 1.16 -7.73
C GLY A 55 -8.40 1.12 -7.15
N VAL A 56 -7.91 2.18 -6.55
CA VAL A 56 -6.62 2.14 -5.85
C VAL A 56 -6.86 2.20 -4.36
N ALA A 57 -6.67 1.07 -3.70
CA ALA A 57 -6.65 1.02 -2.24
C ALA A 57 -5.19 1.11 -1.80
N PRO A 58 -4.76 2.17 -1.11
CA PRO A 58 -3.46 2.17 -0.49
C PRO A 58 -3.44 1.08 0.59
N ALA A 59 -2.44 0.21 0.52
CA ALA A 59 -2.15 -0.70 1.60
C ALA A 59 -0.95 -0.17 2.38
N PHE A 60 -0.93 -0.46 3.65
CA PHE A 60 0.12 -0.04 4.56
C PHE A 60 0.83 -1.26 5.11
N SER A 61 2.16 -1.22 5.15
CA SER A 61 2.91 -2.25 5.86
C SER A 61 2.68 -2.11 7.36
N ALA A 62 2.33 -3.21 7.97
CA ALA A 62 2.32 -3.31 9.42
C ALA A 62 3.66 -3.85 9.96
N LYS A 63 4.63 -4.09 9.10
CA LYS A 63 5.95 -4.54 9.51
C LYS A 63 6.86 -3.35 9.71
N ASP A 64 7.48 -3.30 10.86
CA ASP A 64 8.40 -2.24 11.26
C ASP A 64 7.76 -0.84 11.11
N ASP A 65 8.50 0.11 10.61
CA ASP A 65 8.16 1.52 10.50
C ASP A 65 7.90 1.94 9.05
N ILE A 66 7.55 0.98 8.19
CA ILE A 66 7.48 1.17 6.75
C ILE A 66 6.05 1.06 6.26
N ILE A 67 5.65 2.03 5.45
CA ILE A 67 4.37 2.08 4.77
C ILE A 67 4.62 2.07 3.27
N TYR A 68 3.98 1.14 2.57
CA TYR A 68 3.94 1.12 1.11
C TYR A 68 2.60 1.63 0.61
N PHE A 69 2.61 2.41 -0.46
CA PHE A 69 1.40 2.93 -1.10
C PHE A 69 1.63 3.26 -2.57
N SER A 70 0.56 3.34 -3.34
CA SER A 70 0.57 3.82 -4.71
C SER A 70 -0.02 5.22 -4.82
N ASN A 71 0.35 5.96 -5.86
CA ASN A 71 -0.13 7.32 -6.11
C ASN A 71 -1.33 7.39 -7.07
N ALA A 72 -2.17 6.36 -7.12
CA ALA A 72 -3.24 6.17 -8.11
C ALA A 72 -2.73 6.01 -9.57
N GLY A 73 -1.48 5.63 -9.73
CA GLY A 73 -0.81 5.33 -11.00
C GLY A 73 -0.03 4.02 -10.88
N PHE A 74 1.04 3.93 -11.67
CA PHE A 74 1.92 2.75 -11.68
C PHE A 74 3.07 2.82 -10.69
N LYS A 75 3.27 3.97 -10.05
CA LYS A 75 4.37 4.18 -9.12
C LYS A 75 4.02 3.69 -7.74
N LEU A 76 4.94 2.93 -7.17
CA LEU A 76 4.91 2.43 -5.82
C LEU A 76 5.91 3.20 -4.97
N TYR A 77 5.46 3.67 -3.84
CA TYR A 77 6.24 4.44 -2.90
C TYR A 77 6.39 3.70 -1.57
N ARG A 78 7.50 4.01 -0.90
CA ARG A 78 7.75 3.63 0.48
C ARG A 78 7.91 4.88 1.33
N HIS A 79 7.24 4.93 2.47
CA HIS A 79 7.45 5.96 3.50
C HIS A 79 8.02 5.31 4.76
N ILE A 80 9.18 5.79 5.20
CA ILE A 80 9.84 5.38 6.45
C ILE A 80 9.46 6.41 7.51
N PHE A 81 8.58 6.03 8.42
CA PHE A 81 7.95 6.99 9.32
C PHE A 81 8.95 7.63 10.29
N SER A 82 9.84 6.85 10.90
CA SER A 82 10.87 7.37 11.83
C SER A 82 11.85 8.35 11.18
N GLN A 83 12.00 8.30 9.85
CA GLN A 83 12.91 9.17 9.10
C GLN A 83 12.16 10.31 8.41
N ASN A 84 10.83 10.28 8.41
CA ASN A 84 9.98 11.17 7.62
C ASN A 84 10.43 11.26 6.14
N GLU A 85 10.79 10.11 5.58
CA GLU A 85 11.30 10.00 4.23
C GLU A 85 10.35 9.21 3.34
N THR A 86 10.08 9.74 2.14
CA THR A 86 9.27 9.09 1.12
C THR A 86 10.10 8.93 -0.15
N GLU A 87 10.17 7.70 -0.64
CA GLU A 87 10.89 7.38 -1.87
C GLU A 87 10.04 6.55 -2.82
N GLU A 88 10.27 6.70 -4.12
CA GLU A 88 9.74 5.83 -5.15
C GLU A 88 10.58 4.55 -5.18
N VAL A 89 9.93 3.39 -5.05
CA VAL A 89 10.61 2.09 -5.02
C VAL A 89 10.42 1.27 -6.28
N ALA A 90 9.36 1.55 -7.05
CA ALA A 90 9.14 0.90 -8.35
C ALA A 90 8.18 1.70 -9.23
N ASP A 91 8.38 1.63 -10.55
CA ASP A 91 7.31 1.79 -11.53
C ASP A 91 6.88 0.38 -11.97
N ILE A 92 5.63 0.03 -11.70
CA ILE A 92 5.13 -1.34 -11.93
C ILE A 92 5.17 -1.71 -13.41
N LYS A 93 5.08 -0.73 -14.32
CA LYS A 93 5.19 -0.98 -15.78
C LYS A 93 6.56 -1.46 -16.21
N GLU A 94 7.61 -1.20 -15.47
CA GLU A 94 8.94 -1.75 -15.74
C GLU A 94 9.02 -3.26 -15.53
N TYR A 95 8.08 -3.82 -14.74
CA TYR A 95 8.04 -5.23 -14.38
C TYR A 95 6.85 -5.96 -15.02
N VAL A 96 5.71 -5.28 -15.17
CA VAL A 96 4.48 -5.80 -15.75
C VAL A 96 4.05 -4.85 -16.87
N GLU A 97 4.48 -5.13 -18.09
CA GLU A 97 4.37 -4.23 -19.27
C GLU A 97 2.94 -3.76 -19.53
N ASP A 98 1.97 -4.65 -19.38
CA ASP A 98 0.56 -4.40 -19.64
C ASP A 98 -0.25 -4.15 -18.36
N ALA A 99 0.41 -3.76 -17.25
CA ALA A 99 -0.26 -3.41 -16.03
C ALA A 99 -1.28 -2.28 -16.23
N GLY A 100 -2.48 -2.48 -15.73
CA GLY A 100 -3.52 -1.45 -15.66
C GLY A 100 -3.57 -0.81 -14.28
N ILE A 101 -4.19 0.35 -14.21
CA ILE A 101 -4.34 1.10 -12.95
C ILE A 101 -5.68 0.85 -12.24
N TYR A 102 -6.54 0.03 -12.83
CA TYR A 102 -7.88 -0.22 -12.30
C TYR A 102 -7.85 -1.29 -11.22
N TYR A 103 -8.53 -1.02 -10.10
CA TYR A 103 -8.71 -1.98 -9.01
C TYR A 103 -7.42 -2.65 -8.50
N ASN A 104 -6.32 -1.94 -8.60
CA ASN A 104 -5.06 -2.41 -8.05
C ASN A 104 -5.17 -2.60 -6.55
N SER A 105 -4.64 -3.69 -6.07
CA SER A 105 -4.53 -3.93 -4.64
C SER A 105 -3.08 -4.14 -4.24
N LEU A 106 -2.76 -3.69 -3.05
CA LEU A 106 -1.44 -3.78 -2.47
C LEU A 106 -1.57 -4.43 -1.10
N GLY A 107 -0.74 -5.43 -0.83
CA GLY A 107 -0.59 -6.03 0.49
C GLY A 107 0.88 -6.19 0.83
N VAL A 108 1.20 -6.08 2.10
CA VAL A 108 2.57 -6.31 2.59
C VAL A 108 2.56 -7.44 3.59
N ASP A 109 3.37 -8.45 3.35
CA ASP A 109 3.53 -9.58 4.28
C ASP A 109 4.16 -9.07 5.59
N PRO A 110 3.46 -9.18 6.73
CA PRO A 110 3.94 -8.67 8.00
C PRO A 110 5.15 -9.43 8.55
N VAL A 111 5.45 -10.59 8.02
CA VAL A 111 6.58 -11.43 8.44
C VAL A 111 7.80 -11.19 7.56
N SER A 112 7.66 -11.37 6.24
CA SER A 112 8.78 -11.20 5.30
C SER A 112 9.03 -9.75 4.91
N GLY A 113 8.00 -8.92 4.87
CA GLY A 113 8.03 -7.56 4.32
C GLY A 113 7.91 -7.53 2.80
N GLU A 114 7.63 -8.67 2.17
CA GLU A 114 7.37 -8.71 0.73
C GLU A 114 6.09 -7.97 0.38
N VAL A 115 6.13 -7.26 -0.73
CA VAL A 115 5.04 -6.42 -1.22
C VAL A 115 4.34 -7.12 -2.38
N TYR A 116 3.07 -7.38 -2.21
CA TYR A 116 2.20 -8.03 -3.20
C TYR A 116 1.36 -6.96 -3.88
N PHE A 117 1.56 -6.80 -5.17
CA PHE A 117 0.84 -5.82 -5.98
C PHE A 117 0.05 -6.53 -7.07
N ALA A 118 -1.28 -6.43 -6.98
CA ALA A 118 -2.17 -6.99 -7.98
C ALA A 118 -2.57 -5.92 -9.01
N THR A 119 -2.50 -6.26 -10.30
CA THR A 119 -2.88 -5.37 -11.39
C THR A 119 -3.99 -5.98 -12.24
N LEU A 120 -4.93 -5.14 -12.68
CA LEU A 120 -5.85 -5.44 -13.76
C LEU A 120 -5.29 -4.86 -15.05
N LYS A 121 -5.19 -5.67 -16.09
CA LYS A 121 -4.68 -5.24 -17.40
C LYS A 121 -5.65 -4.34 -18.16
N GLY A 122 -6.93 -4.46 -17.90
CA GLY A 122 -7.92 -3.59 -18.49
C GLY A 122 -9.31 -3.78 -17.86
N TYR A 123 -10.14 -2.79 -18.00
CA TYR A 123 -11.50 -2.80 -17.44
C TYR A 123 -12.38 -3.93 -18.02
N ALA A 124 -12.12 -4.33 -19.28
CA ALA A 124 -12.83 -5.39 -19.95
C ALA A 124 -12.07 -6.73 -19.93
N ASP A 125 -10.80 -6.74 -19.58
CA ASP A 125 -9.98 -7.95 -19.52
C ASP A 125 -9.60 -8.28 -18.07
N TYR A 126 -10.57 -8.86 -17.37
CA TYR A 126 -10.39 -9.31 -15.98
C TYR A 126 -9.83 -10.74 -15.88
N LYS A 127 -9.46 -11.36 -17.00
CA LYS A 127 -8.98 -12.75 -17.01
C LYS A 127 -7.46 -12.87 -16.97
N THR A 128 -6.76 -11.83 -17.40
CA THR A 128 -5.30 -11.82 -17.55
C THR A 128 -4.64 -10.87 -16.55
N ASN A 129 -4.83 -11.15 -15.28
CA ASN A 129 -4.29 -10.32 -14.22
C ASN A 129 -3.00 -10.91 -13.67
N ASP A 130 -2.16 -10.04 -13.15
CA ASP A 130 -0.90 -10.42 -12.53
C ASP A 130 -0.89 -10.01 -11.06
N ILE A 131 -0.16 -10.79 -10.26
CA ILE A 131 0.24 -10.42 -8.92
C ILE A 131 1.76 -10.40 -8.90
N ALA A 132 2.33 -9.22 -8.86
CA ALA A 132 3.76 -9.03 -8.74
C ALA A 132 4.16 -9.03 -7.25
N ILE A 133 5.21 -9.78 -6.91
CA ILE A 133 5.72 -9.89 -5.54
C ILE A 133 7.12 -9.31 -5.51
N PHE A 134 7.32 -8.27 -4.72
CA PHE A 134 8.57 -7.55 -4.59
C PHE A 134 9.19 -7.73 -3.22
N ASP A 135 10.50 -7.87 -3.19
CA ASP A 135 11.33 -7.65 -2.00
C ASP A 135 12.30 -6.51 -2.30
N PHE A 136 12.00 -5.33 -1.83
CA PHE A 136 12.81 -4.14 -2.10
C PHE A 136 14.17 -4.11 -1.38
N ASN A 137 14.47 -5.14 -0.60
CA ASN A 137 15.80 -5.33 0.00
C ASN A 137 16.70 -6.21 -0.89
N LYS A 138 16.17 -6.71 -2.00
CA LYS A 138 16.90 -7.59 -2.94
C LYS A 138 17.07 -6.97 -4.33
N THR A 139 18.00 -7.51 -5.08
CA THR A 139 18.22 -7.18 -6.49
C THR A 139 18.27 -8.48 -7.30
N PRO A 140 17.34 -8.69 -8.24
CA PRO A 140 16.23 -7.81 -8.60
C PRO A 140 15.15 -7.74 -7.50
N ALA A 141 14.43 -6.63 -7.43
CA ALA A 141 13.34 -6.45 -6.47
C ALA A 141 12.14 -7.36 -6.77
N LEU A 142 11.78 -7.55 -8.05
CA LEU A 142 10.72 -8.50 -8.43
C LEU A 142 11.18 -9.93 -8.15
N GLN A 143 10.44 -10.63 -7.30
CA GLN A 143 10.72 -12.00 -6.93
C GLN A 143 9.85 -12.98 -7.72
N PHE A 144 8.57 -12.70 -7.86
CA PHE A 144 7.61 -13.52 -8.57
C PHE A 144 6.59 -12.68 -9.31
N ASP A 145 6.07 -13.25 -10.40
CA ASP A 145 4.96 -12.71 -11.15
C ASP A 145 3.96 -13.85 -11.39
N ILE A 146 2.83 -13.79 -10.70
CA ILE A 146 1.77 -14.80 -10.81
C ILE A 146 0.80 -14.37 -11.90
N LYS A 147 0.91 -15.00 -13.06
CA LYS A 147 0.14 -14.66 -14.26
C LYS A 147 -1.13 -15.49 -14.43
N ASN A 148 -2.11 -14.90 -15.09
CA ASN A 148 -3.23 -15.59 -15.74
C ASN A 148 -4.00 -16.57 -14.86
N LYS A 149 -4.56 -16.12 -13.78
CA LYS A 149 -5.30 -17.02 -12.90
C LYS A 149 -6.81 -17.02 -13.11
N ASN A 150 -7.32 -16.45 -14.20
CA ASN A 150 -8.76 -16.33 -14.49
C ASN A 150 -9.57 -15.77 -13.32
N SER A 151 -8.98 -14.90 -12.55
CA SER A 151 -9.57 -14.32 -11.36
C SER A 151 -9.25 -12.83 -11.28
N PHE A 152 -10.11 -12.14 -10.57
CA PHE A 152 -9.96 -10.73 -10.25
C PHE A 152 -9.29 -10.64 -8.87
N PRO A 153 -8.01 -10.30 -8.77
CA PRO A 153 -7.35 -10.15 -7.48
C PRO A 153 -7.82 -8.85 -6.82
N ALA A 154 -8.84 -8.95 -5.99
CA ALA A 154 -9.49 -7.80 -5.36
C ALA A 154 -8.81 -7.35 -4.07
N GLY A 155 -7.93 -8.15 -3.49
CA GLY A 155 -7.19 -7.81 -2.27
C GLY A 155 -6.18 -8.88 -1.90
N VAL A 156 -5.19 -8.50 -1.15
CA VAL A 156 -4.18 -9.37 -0.57
C VAL A 156 -4.28 -9.27 0.94
N PHE A 157 -4.51 -10.41 1.59
CA PHE A 157 -4.67 -10.50 3.04
C PHE A 157 -3.73 -11.58 3.59
N PHE A 158 -3.04 -11.24 4.64
CA PHE A 158 -2.16 -12.17 5.35
C PHE A 158 -2.81 -12.60 6.65
N THR A 159 -2.77 -13.91 6.90
CA THR A 159 -3.19 -14.44 8.20
C THR A 159 -2.05 -14.27 9.18
N GLU A 160 -2.19 -13.37 10.11
CA GLU A 160 -1.29 -13.27 11.24
C GLU A 160 -1.81 -14.15 12.38
N ASN A 161 -0.93 -14.95 12.96
CA ASN A 161 -1.19 -15.46 14.29
C ASN A 161 -0.96 -14.32 15.28
N PHE A 162 -1.99 -13.56 15.53
CA PHE A 162 -1.99 -12.61 16.65
C PHE A 162 -1.83 -13.41 17.94
N LYS A 163 -0.62 -13.47 18.44
CA LYS A 163 -0.34 -13.99 19.76
C LYS A 163 -0.58 -12.91 20.81
#